data_6e0c2016653c0c9a6ee510c9aa0735fe
#
_entry.id   6e0c2016653c0c9a6ee510c9aa0735fe
#
_cell.length_a   1.000
_cell.length_b   1.000
_cell.length_c   1.000
_cell.angle_alpha   90.00
_cell.angle_beta   90.00
_cell.angle_gamma   90.00
#
_symmetry.space_group_name_H-M   'P 1'
#
loop_
_entity.id
_entity.type
_entity.pdbx_description
1 polymer ?
#
loop_
_entity_poly.entity_id
_entity_poly.type
_entity_poly.pdbx_seq_one_letter_code
_entity_poly.pdbx_strand_id
1 'polypeptide(L)'
;MVLPQILLIGLVGTSDCLAQQTSAVQKSAPAQGSQKIYVVLPFENAGGGARLDWLSEGLEELTIQRLSAAGEQVFSHAGRASDLDRYGLPRTSHFSRATMLRVAEDLDADYVIYGRYSSNGTTLTLEIRVLSMTPLALRPPLRESGPLNSLMELHTHLLWRVLSSKDGRYPLSQAEFIKRQRPLRLDAFEQYARGLFAPDDDAKLRQLHEAARLEPDWPDPDFALGEAYYSKHDYNAALAWFFKVPRTHDRYAEALFYSGVCRLQLNQGDRAEEQFRALQDALKNNVGYGADLPEILNNLAIAQARQGKASPAQAGFRRAAELAPGEDDYSFNLGLLALQNNDTSAAAAYFQDASEREPDSAEDRALLILSLEKAGKKAEADQEREAAKESFGPNGLPVIQWDTKGETVAHLQRIKTELDLSGLRAEIGSGETPANGGASTLAADAPASHVRKARQELSAGRTDAAEKEFRAALAVEPANAAAHRGLGEVDRNRGKMDDAVKELLASLEIRDSAEVRTLLAKVYLELKKPELARAEAAKALKLAPNYAEAKQLLEHLQNSRAAAKKPGGGAP
;
A
#
# COMPACT_ATOMS: atom_id res chain seq x y z
N MET A 1 -12.74 8.68 78.24
CA MET A 1 -13.92 8.57 79.07
C MET A 1 -15.13 8.57 78.16
N VAL A 2 -15.72 7.38 78.02
CA VAL A 2 -17.14 7.04 77.94
C VAL A 2 -17.90 7.46 76.67
N LEU A 3 -18.09 6.47 75.78
CA LEU A 3 -19.33 6.14 75.04
C LEU A 3 -20.57 6.14 75.97
N PRO A 4 -21.87 6.05 75.57
CA PRO A 4 -22.39 5.28 74.43
C PRO A 4 -23.69 5.83 73.77
N GLN A 5 -24.06 5.21 72.60
CA GLN A 5 -25.36 4.56 72.25
C GLN A 5 -26.65 5.43 72.29
N ILE A 6 -27.65 5.28 71.40
CA ILE A 6 -28.54 4.17 70.97
C ILE A 6 -29.49 4.72 69.89
N LEU A 7 -29.65 4.07 68.79
CA LEU A 7 -30.75 3.32 68.12
C LEU A 7 -32.20 3.82 68.34
N LEU A 8 -32.99 4.00 67.22
CA LEU A 8 -34.33 3.43 66.99
C LEU A 8 -34.91 3.97 65.64
N ILE A 9 -35.08 3.15 64.67
CA ILE A 9 -36.25 2.51 64.04
C ILE A 9 -37.53 3.34 63.96
N GLY A 10 -38.06 3.56 62.79
CA GLY A 10 -39.41 3.96 62.45
C GLY A 10 -39.75 3.88 60.97
N LEU A 11 -40.58 2.91 60.67
CA LEU A 11 -41.13 2.56 59.36
C LEU A 11 -42.32 3.46 58.96
N VAL A 12 -42.59 3.47 57.63
CA VAL A 12 -43.87 3.58 56.89
C VAL A 12 -44.34 4.97 56.48
N GLY A 13 -44.56 5.07 55.15
CA GLY A 13 -45.47 6.03 54.57
C GLY A 13 -45.23 6.30 53.10
N THR A 14 -45.90 5.51 52.26
CA THR A 14 -46.08 5.69 50.84
C THR A 14 -46.70 7.03 50.47
N SER A 15 -46.22 7.70 49.44
CA SER A 15 -47.08 8.39 48.48
C SER A 15 -46.27 8.89 47.27
N ASP A 16 -46.75 8.56 46.14
CA ASP A 16 -46.33 8.97 44.81
C ASP A 16 -46.17 10.47 44.65
N CYS A 17 -45.05 10.91 44.08
CA CYS A 17 -44.98 12.18 43.38
C CYS A 17 -44.09 12.04 42.17
N LEU A 18 -44.70 11.88 41.00
CA LEU A 18 -44.11 11.98 39.69
C LEU A 18 -43.46 13.36 39.53
N ALA A 19 -42.15 13.44 39.67
CA ALA A 19 -41.39 14.59 39.21
C ALA A 19 -40.78 14.24 37.85
N GLN A 20 -41.30 14.87 36.81
CA GLN A 20 -40.74 14.89 35.47
C GLN A 20 -39.31 15.42 35.54
N GLN A 21 -38.33 14.51 35.41
CA GLN A 21 -36.98 14.90 35.03
C GLN A 21 -36.97 15.09 33.51
N THR A 22 -37.05 16.35 33.10
CA THR A 22 -36.67 16.78 31.76
C THR A 22 -35.19 16.46 31.56
N SER A 23 -34.91 15.33 30.91
CA SER A 23 -33.58 15.02 30.36
C SER A 23 -33.22 16.13 29.39
N ALA A 24 -32.31 17.00 29.81
CA ALA A 24 -31.57 17.85 28.88
C ALA A 24 -30.82 16.92 27.96
N VAL A 25 -31.28 16.81 26.70
CA VAL A 25 -30.55 16.20 25.61
C VAL A 25 -29.25 16.99 25.48
N GLN A 26 -28.18 16.46 26.06
CA GLN A 26 -26.84 16.89 25.72
C GLN A 26 -26.71 16.68 24.20
N LYS A 27 -26.71 17.77 23.44
CA LYS A 27 -26.27 17.77 22.06
C LYS A 27 -24.85 17.18 22.07
N SER A 28 -24.74 15.92 21.70
CA SER A 28 -23.47 15.32 21.33
C SER A 28 -22.81 16.22 20.28
N ALA A 29 -21.56 16.58 20.53
CA ALA A 29 -20.73 17.25 19.54
C ALA A 29 -20.82 16.46 18.20
N PRO A 30 -20.86 17.14 17.06
CA PRO A 30 -20.94 16.43 15.79
C PRO A 30 -19.73 15.50 15.68
N ALA A 31 -19.99 14.23 15.39
CA ALA A 31 -18.98 13.25 15.07
C ALA A 31 -18.01 13.86 14.06
N GLN A 32 -16.71 13.89 14.38
CA GLN A 32 -15.67 14.27 13.44
C GLN A 32 -15.77 13.28 12.28
N GLY A 33 -16.16 13.78 11.09
CA GLY A 33 -16.36 12.94 9.91
C GLY A 33 -15.06 12.22 9.55
N SER A 34 -15.16 10.96 9.16
CA SER A 34 -14.04 10.20 8.61
C SER A 34 -13.33 11.03 7.53
N GLN A 35 -12.01 11.08 7.58
CA GLN A 35 -11.22 11.75 6.54
C GLN A 35 -11.57 11.15 5.18
N LYS A 36 -11.73 12.03 4.20
CA LYS A 36 -12.13 11.66 2.86
C LYS A 36 -10.91 11.37 1.98
N ILE A 37 -11.00 10.32 1.19
CA ILE A 37 -9.92 9.85 0.32
C ILE A 37 -10.11 10.46 -1.07
N TYR A 38 -9.06 11.09 -1.57
CA TYR A 38 -9.04 11.73 -2.88
C TYR A 38 -8.10 11.01 -3.84
N VAL A 39 -8.55 10.86 -5.07
CA VAL A 39 -7.72 10.55 -6.24
C VAL A 39 -7.67 11.77 -7.13
N VAL A 40 -6.47 12.20 -7.51
CA VAL A 40 -6.28 13.28 -8.47
C VAL A 40 -5.78 12.68 -9.78
N LEU A 41 -6.35 13.13 -10.88
CA LEU A 41 -5.97 12.70 -12.23
C LEU A 41 -5.28 13.84 -12.99
N PRO A 42 -4.40 13.54 -13.97
CA PRO A 42 -3.78 14.55 -14.80
C PRO A 42 -4.79 15.47 -15.46
N PHE A 43 -4.42 16.75 -15.60
CA PHE A 43 -5.28 17.75 -16.20
C PHE A 43 -5.15 17.75 -17.73
N GLU A 44 -6.27 17.83 -18.42
CA GLU A 44 -6.33 17.85 -19.89
C GLU A 44 -5.86 19.19 -20.45
N ASN A 45 -4.95 19.16 -21.43
CA ASN A 45 -4.58 20.34 -22.22
C ASN A 45 -5.66 20.61 -23.29
N ALA A 46 -6.59 21.50 -23.00
CA ALA A 46 -7.73 21.85 -23.89
C ALA A 46 -7.44 23.07 -24.80
N GLY A 47 -6.16 23.33 -25.14
CA GLY A 47 -5.77 24.42 -26.04
C GLY A 47 -4.64 25.29 -25.53
N GLY A 48 -3.75 24.76 -24.67
CA GLY A 48 -2.56 25.46 -24.16
C GLY A 48 -1.33 25.39 -25.09
N GLY A 49 -1.39 24.57 -26.14
CA GLY A 49 -0.24 24.25 -26.98
C GLY A 49 0.79 23.36 -26.25
N ALA A 50 1.65 22.66 -26.99
CA ALA A 50 2.61 21.70 -26.42
C ALA A 50 3.60 22.28 -25.41
N ARG A 51 3.82 23.60 -25.46
CA ARG A 51 4.69 24.31 -24.51
C ARG A 51 4.19 24.23 -23.05
N LEU A 52 2.89 24.02 -22.87
CA LEU A 52 2.23 23.93 -21.55
C LEU A 52 1.87 22.49 -21.15
N ASP A 53 2.30 21.46 -21.90
CA ASP A 53 1.95 20.06 -21.59
C ASP A 53 2.41 19.62 -20.18
N TRP A 54 3.50 20.22 -19.68
CA TRP A 54 3.96 19.97 -18.30
C TRP A 54 2.93 20.32 -17.22
N LEU A 55 1.96 21.20 -17.54
CA LEU A 55 0.87 21.53 -16.61
C LEU A 55 -0.08 20.36 -16.37
N SER A 56 -0.14 19.39 -17.26
CA SER A 56 -1.03 18.23 -17.10
C SER A 56 -0.76 17.50 -15.78
N GLU A 57 0.43 17.02 -15.64
CA GLU A 57 0.92 16.28 -14.48
C GLU A 57 1.36 17.24 -13.36
N GLY A 58 1.85 18.43 -13.72
CA GLY A 58 2.20 19.46 -12.74
C GLY A 58 1.00 19.94 -11.92
N LEU A 59 -0.18 20.12 -12.52
CA LEU A 59 -1.39 20.48 -11.78
C LEU A 59 -1.93 19.32 -10.94
N GLU A 60 -1.80 18.08 -11.40
CA GLU A 60 -2.05 16.90 -10.60
C GLU A 60 -1.21 16.91 -9.32
N GLU A 61 0.12 17.00 -9.48
CA GLU A 61 1.07 17.01 -8.36
C GLU A 61 0.81 18.18 -7.39
N LEU A 62 0.61 19.39 -7.92
CA LEU A 62 0.29 20.55 -7.10
C LEU A 62 -1.03 20.39 -6.33
N THR A 63 -2.01 19.69 -6.92
CA THR A 63 -3.28 19.39 -6.26
C THR A 63 -3.07 18.39 -5.12
N ILE A 64 -2.28 17.33 -5.36
CA ILE A 64 -1.94 16.31 -4.37
C ILE A 64 -1.23 16.96 -3.18
N GLN A 65 -0.16 17.72 -3.41
CA GLN A 65 0.61 18.40 -2.36
C GLN A 65 -0.28 19.31 -1.50
N ARG A 66 -1.14 20.10 -2.12
CA ARG A 66 -1.99 21.07 -1.39
C ARG A 66 -3.14 20.41 -0.65
N LEU A 67 -3.70 19.32 -1.15
CA LEU A 67 -4.71 18.54 -0.43
C LEU A 67 -4.07 17.85 0.78
N SER A 68 -2.90 17.25 0.62
CA SER A 68 -2.13 16.65 1.71
C SER A 68 -1.79 17.69 2.78
N ALA A 69 -1.32 18.88 2.39
CA ALA A 69 -1.06 20.01 3.31
C ALA A 69 -2.33 20.54 4.00
N ALA A 70 -3.51 20.33 3.41
CA ALA A 70 -4.80 20.66 4.02
C ALA A 70 -5.30 19.56 4.98
N GLY A 71 -4.56 18.45 5.12
CA GLY A 71 -4.90 17.32 5.98
C GLY A 71 -5.87 16.32 5.34
N GLU A 72 -6.10 16.39 4.03
CA GLU A 72 -6.91 15.40 3.30
C GLU A 72 -6.05 14.19 2.91
N GLN A 73 -6.66 13.01 2.86
CA GLN A 73 -5.99 11.81 2.34
C GLN A 73 -6.01 11.83 0.82
N VAL A 74 -4.84 11.70 0.21
CA VAL A 74 -4.70 11.76 -1.25
C VAL A 74 -3.76 10.64 -1.71
N PHE A 75 -4.16 9.90 -2.73
CA PHE A 75 -3.24 8.96 -3.38
C PHE A 75 -2.11 9.70 -4.08
N SER A 76 -0.89 9.24 -3.87
CA SER A 76 0.28 9.78 -4.56
C SER A 76 0.24 9.41 -6.06
N HIS A 77 0.98 10.18 -6.88
CA HIS A 77 1.14 9.87 -8.29
C HIS A 77 1.74 8.45 -8.49
N ALA A 78 2.75 8.07 -7.71
CA ALA A 78 3.39 6.76 -7.81
C ALA A 78 2.43 5.61 -7.47
N GLY A 79 1.65 5.73 -6.39
CA GLY A 79 0.64 4.73 -6.03
C GLY A 79 -0.41 4.55 -7.13
N ARG A 80 -0.94 5.67 -7.66
CA ARG A 80 -1.88 5.64 -8.78
C ARG A 80 -1.26 5.05 -10.06
N ALA A 81 -0.01 5.40 -10.37
CA ALA A 81 0.67 4.89 -11.56
C ALA A 81 0.88 3.38 -11.49
N SER A 82 1.25 2.85 -10.33
CA SER A 82 1.35 1.41 -10.08
C SER A 82 0.02 0.69 -10.35
N ASP A 83 -1.10 1.26 -9.87
CA ASP A 83 -2.41 0.67 -10.09
C ASP A 83 -2.87 0.80 -11.55
N LEU A 84 -2.61 1.93 -12.21
CA LEU A 84 -2.89 2.07 -13.65
C LEU A 84 -2.12 1.03 -14.48
N ASP A 85 -0.85 0.80 -14.17
CA ASP A 85 -0.03 -0.21 -14.84
C ASP A 85 -0.56 -1.63 -14.60
N ARG A 86 -1.01 -1.92 -13.36
CA ARG A 86 -1.66 -3.21 -13.02
C ARG A 86 -2.90 -3.48 -13.87
N TYR A 87 -3.67 -2.44 -14.18
CA TYR A 87 -4.87 -2.56 -15.01
C TYR A 87 -4.61 -2.38 -16.51
N GLY A 88 -3.36 -2.17 -16.93
CA GLY A 88 -3.00 -1.90 -18.31
C GLY A 88 -3.64 -0.61 -18.86
N LEU A 89 -3.94 0.34 -17.99
CA LEU A 89 -4.51 1.62 -18.36
C LEU A 89 -3.41 2.58 -18.80
N PRO A 90 -3.61 3.33 -19.90
CA PRO A 90 -2.61 4.29 -20.35
C PRO A 90 -2.44 5.42 -19.32
N ARG A 91 -1.21 5.85 -19.11
CA ARG A 91 -0.85 7.02 -18.26
C ARG A 91 -1.20 8.35 -18.96
N THR A 92 -2.26 8.38 -19.74
CA THR A 92 -2.65 9.56 -20.53
C THR A 92 -3.59 10.47 -19.75
N SER A 93 -3.61 11.76 -20.14
CA SER A 93 -4.50 12.78 -19.53
C SER A 93 -5.99 12.62 -19.89
N HIS A 94 -6.34 11.66 -20.75
CA HIS A 94 -7.71 11.46 -21.21
C HIS A 94 -8.32 10.18 -20.62
N PHE A 95 -8.96 10.32 -19.47
CA PHE A 95 -9.68 9.22 -18.85
C PHE A 95 -11.17 9.30 -19.20
N SER A 96 -11.75 8.18 -19.67
CA SER A 96 -13.19 8.08 -19.79
C SER A 96 -13.83 8.11 -18.39
N ARG A 97 -15.09 8.52 -18.32
CA ARG A 97 -15.83 8.52 -17.05
C ARG A 97 -15.87 7.13 -16.40
N ALA A 98 -15.99 6.07 -17.22
CA ALA A 98 -15.98 4.70 -16.75
C ALA A 98 -14.61 4.33 -16.15
N THR A 99 -13.52 4.76 -16.78
CA THR A 99 -12.16 4.56 -16.26
C THR A 99 -11.94 5.29 -14.93
N MET A 100 -12.40 6.55 -14.82
CA MET A 100 -12.30 7.32 -13.58
C MET A 100 -13.06 6.65 -12.42
N LEU A 101 -14.27 6.15 -12.68
CA LEU A 101 -15.07 5.42 -11.70
C LEU A 101 -14.35 4.15 -11.26
N ARG A 102 -13.82 3.38 -12.20
CA ARG A 102 -13.10 2.15 -11.90
C ARG A 102 -11.87 2.39 -11.04
N VAL A 103 -11.04 3.38 -11.40
CA VAL A 103 -9.85 3.76 -10.62
C VAL A 103 -10.26 4.19 -9.20
N ALA A 104 -11.33 4.96 -9.06
CA ALA A 104 -11.82 5.40 -7.76
C ALA A 104 -12.35 4.25 -6.91
N GLU A 105 -13.07 3.31 -7.51
CA GLU A 105 -13.59 2.11 -6.83
C GLU A 105 -12.44 1.19 -6.38
N ASP A 106 -11.45 0.98 -7.25
CA ASP A 106 -10.30 0.12 -6.94
C ASP A 106 -9.42 0.69 -5.83
N LEU A 107 -9.32 2.03 -5.75
CA LEU A 107 -8.59 2.75 -4.71
C LEU A 107 -9.45 3.11 -3.48
N ASP A 108 -10.71 2.70 -3.46
CA ASP A 108 -11.68 3.04 -2.38
C ASP A 108 -11.75 4.55 -2.10
N ALA A 109 -11.70 5.35 -3.17
CA ALA A 109 -11.68 6.80 -3.07
C ALA A 109 -13.10 7.38 -2.93
N ASP A 110 -13.25 8.38 -2.06
CA ASP A 110 -14.51 9.14 -1.92
C ASP A 110 -14.71 10.16 -3.03
N TYR A 111 -13.59 10.73 -3.52
CA TYR A 111 -13.62 11.81 -4.52
C TYR A 111 -12.55 11.60 -5.58
N VAL A 112 -12.92 11.87 -6.84
CA VAL A 112 -11.98 12.02 -7.95
C VAL A 112 -11.93 13.48 -8.35
N ILE A 113 -10.73 14.06 -8.33
CA ILE A 113 -10.44 15.39 -8.85
C ILE A 113 -9.76 15.26 -10.20
N TYR A 114 -10.29 15.94 -11.18
CA TYR A 114 -9.71 16.04 -12.51
C TYR A 114 -10.03 17.42 -13.09
N GLY A 115 -9.33 17.79 -14.14
CA GLY A 115 -9.52 19.13 -14.67
C GLY A 115 -9.01 19.27 -16.08
N ARG A 116 -9.05 20.51 -16.55
CA ARG A 116 -8.46 20.90 -17.82
C ARG A 116 -7.97 22.34 -17.76
N TYR A 117 -7.02 22.61 -18.59
CA TYR A 117 -6.50 23.98 -18.77
C TYR A 117 -6.48 24.36 -20.24
N SER A 118 -6.56 25.65 -20.50
CA SER A 118 -6.40 26.23 -21.83
C SER A 118 -5.72 27.58 -21.73
N SER A 119 -5.02 28.01 -22.78
CA SER A 119 -4.40 29.32 -22.84
C SER A 119 -4.57 29.93 -24.22
N ASN A 120 -4.85 31.23 -24.25
CA ASN A 120 -4.85 32.03 -25.48
C ASN A 120 -3.54 32.80 -25.68
N GLY A 121 -2.49 32.45 -24.95
CA GLY A 121 -1.18 33.07 -24.97
C GLY A 121 -0.96 34.15 -23.91
N THR A 122 -2.01 34.82 -23.45
CA THR A 122 -1.95 35.84 -22.37
C THR A 122 -2.68 35.39 -21.12
N THR A 123 -3.77 34.67 -21.27
CA THR A 123 -4.63 34.24 -20.19
C THR A 123 -4.68 32.72 -20.13
N LEU A 124 -4.34 32.17 -18.98
CA LEU A 124 -4.55 30.76 -18.62
C LEU A 124 -5.93 30.63 -17.98
N THR A 125 -6.70 29.65 -18.40
CA THR A 125 -7.95 29.23 -17.77
C THR A 125 -7.79 27.84 -17.21
N LEU A 126 -8.06 27.69 -15.91
CA LEU A 126 -8.10 26.41 -15.21
C LEU A 126 -9.53 26.04 -14.91
N GLU A 127 -9.86 24.77 -15.10
CA GLU A 127 -11.14 24.18 -14.71
C GLU A 127 -10.88 22.93 -13.87
N ILE A 128 -11.45 22.88 -12.67
CA ILE A 128 -11.44 21.70 -11.80
C ILE A 128 -12.85 21.13 -11.71
N ARG A 129 -12.95 19.81 -11.75
CA ARG A 129 -14.17 19.03 -11.55
C ARG A 129 -13.95 18.02 -10.44
N VAL A 130 -14.99 17.80 -9.66
CA VAL A 130 -15.00 16.84 -8.56
C VAL A 130 -16.12 15.84 -8.82
N LEU A 131 -15.77 14.57 -8.88
CA LEU A 131 -16.70 13.46 -8.90
C LEU A 131 -16.76 12.88 -7.48
N SER A 132 -17.93 12.90 -6.86
CA SER A 132 -18.20 12.23 -5.58
C SER A 132 -18.61 10.79 -5.87
N MET A 133 -18.08 9.84 -5.11
CA MET A 133 -18.40 8.42 -5.26
C MET A 133 -19.62 8.03 -4.43
N THR A 134 -19.81 8.69 -3.27
CA THR A 134 -20.96 8.39 -2.38
C THR A 134 -21.59 9.70 -1.87
N PRO A 135 -22.78 10.10 -2.35
CA PRO A 135 -23.49 9.56 -3.52
C PRO A 135 -22.76 9.88 -4.83
N LEU A 136 -22.93 9.03 -5.84
CA LEU A 136 -22.32 9.25 -7.14
C LEU A 136 -22.88 10.53 -7.79
N ALA A 137 -22.06 11.57 -7.81
CA ALA A 137 -22.46 12.89 -8.33
C ALA A 137 -21.28 13.65 -8.90
N LEU A 138 -21.49 14.23 -10.08
CA LEU A 138 -20.55 15.18 -10.66
C LEU A 138 -20.93 16.60 -10.22
N ARG A 139 -20.03 17.27 -9.51
CA ARG A 139 -20.23 18.65 -9.08
C ARG A 139 -20.08 19.63 -10.25
N PRO A 140 -20.70 20.81 -10.19
CA PRO A 140 -20.48 21.86 -11.18
C PRO A 140 -18.99 22.20 -11.30
N PRO A 141 -18.48 22.45 -12.52
CA PRO A 141 -17.07 22.78 -12.73
C PRO A 141 -16.74 24.13 -12.08
N LEU A 142 -15.58 24.16 -11.43
CA LEU A 142 -14.99 25.38 -10.86
C LEU A 142 -13.97 25.93 -11.85
N ARG A 143 -14.01 27.23 -12.11
CA ARG A 143 -13.12 27.88 -13.09
C ARG A 143 -12.50 29.13 -12.51
N GLU A 144 -11.24 29.36 -12.87
CA GLU A 144 -10.47 30.59 -12.63
C GLU A 144 -9.66 30.90 -13.88
N SER A 145 -9.45 32.19 -14.12
CA SER A 145 -8.67 32.67 -15.27
C SER A 145 -7.79 33.83 -14.88
N GLY A 146 -6.58 33.85 -15.40
CA GLY A 146 -5.62 34.91 -15.17
C GLY A 146 -4.32 34.68 -15.96
N PRO A 147 -3.32 35.54 -15.81
CA PRO A 147 -2.05 35.36 -16.47
C PRO A 147 -1.30 34.11 -15.93
N LEU A 148 -0.45 33.48 -16.77
CA LEU A 148 0.29 32.26 -16.40
C LEU A 148 1.13 32.41 -15.12
N ASN A 149 1.71 33.60 -14.91
CA ASN A 149 2.49 33.86 -13.70
C ASN A 149 1.67 33.86 -12.39
N SER A 150 0.34 33.92 -12.49
CA SER A 150 -0.57 33.78 -11.36
C SER A 150 -1.08 32.35 -11.17
N LEU A 151 -0.49 31.35 -11.86
CA LEU A 151 -0.90 29.94 -11.79
C LEU A 151 -1.08 29.45 -10.34
N MET A 152 -0.11 29.73 -9.48
CA MET A 152 -0.12 29.26 -8.08
C MET A 152 -1.31 29.83 -7.30
N GLU A 153 -1.65 31.09 -7.53
CA GLU A 153 -2.78 31.77 -6.91
C GLU A 153 -4.12 31.24 -7.47
N LEU A 154 -4.25 31.17 -8.80
CA LEU A 154 -5.45 30.63 -9.46
C LEU A 154 -5.78 29.23 -8.98
N HIS A 155 -4.77 28.35 -8.91
CA HIS A 155 -4.93 27.00 -8.42
C HIS A 155 -5.31 26.97 -6.92
N THR A 156 -4.69 27.81 -6.08
CA THR A 156 -5.04 27.89 -4.65
C THR A 156 -6.49 28.31 -4.44
N HIS A 157 -6.97 29.28 -5.20
CA HIS A 157 -8.38 29.71 -5.15
C HIS A 157 -9.32 28.58 -5.52
N LEU A 158 -9.02 27.87 -6.62
CA LEU A 158 -9.83 26.73 -7.05
C LEU A 158 -9.88 25.62 -6.00
N LEU A 159 -8.75 25.29 -5.42
CA LEU A 159 -8.66 24.23 -4.43
C LEU A 159 -9.40 24.58 -3.13
N TRP A 160 -9.28 25.84 -2.66
CA TRP A 160 -10.11 26.28 -1.54
C TRP A 160 -11.61 26.16 -1.83
N ARG A 161 -12.05 26.47 -3.06
CA ARG A 161 -13.43 26.31 -3.49
C ARG A 161 -13.85 24.83 -3.54
N VAL A 162 -12.95 23.92 -3.93
CA VAL A 162 -13.18 22.47 -3.86
C VAL A 162 -13.44 22.03 -2.42
N LEU A 163 -12.54 22.40 -1.50
CA LEU A 163 -12.63 22.04 -0.08
C LEU A 163 -13.87 22.67 0.60
N SER A 164 -14.14 23.96 0.36
CA SER A 164 -15.29 24.65 0.95
C SER A 164 -16.65 24.19 0.40
N SER A 165 -16.70 23.62 -0.79
CA SER A 165 -17.93 23.09 -1.38
C SER A 165 -18.33 21.71 -0.82
N LYS A 166 -17.49 21.07 -0.02
CA LYS A 166 -17.69 19.72 0.49
C LYS A 166 -18.88 19.61 1.45
N ASP A 167 -18.90 20.44 2.49
CA ASP A 167 -19.94 20.39 3.55
C ASP A 167 -20.38 21.80 4.01
N GLY A 168 -20.03 22.84 3.29
CA GLY A 168 -20.33 24.24 3.66
C GLY A 168 -19.65 24.72 4.95
N ARG A 169 -18.72 23.95 5.51
CA ARG A 169 -18.07 24.21 6.80
C ARG A 169 -16.56 23.99 6.77
N TYR A 170 -15.90 24.24 5.63
CA TYR A 170 -14.42 24.21 5.64
C TYR A 170 -13.92 25.24 6.66
N PRO A 171 -13.06 24.87 7.62
CA PRO A 171 -12.78 25.67 8.80
C PRO A 171 -11.98 26.94 8.50
N LEU A 172 -11.30 27.00 7.35
CA LEU A 172 -10.47 28.14 6.97
C LEU A 172 -11.19 29.06 5.99
N SER A 173 -11.10 30.36 6.25
CA SER A 173 -11.43 31.37 5.23
C SER A 173 -10.44 31.27 4.05
N GLN A 174 -10.83 31.77 2.89
CA GLN A 174 -9.97 31.77 1.71
C GLN A 174 -8.63 32.46 1.99
N ALA A 175 -8.65 33.60 2.67
CA ALA A 175 -7.45 34.37 3.01
C ALA A 175 -6.49 33.58 3.94
N GLU A 176 -7.05 32.86 4.91
CA GLU A 176 -6.25 31.99 5.81
C GLU A 176 -5.70 30.78 5.08
N PHE A 177 -6.47 30.18 4.18
CA PHE A 177 -6.01 29.08 3.35
C PHE A 177 -4.85 29.50 2.46
N ILE A 178 -4.98 30.61 1.75
CA ILE A 178 -3.92 31.18 0.90
C ILE A 178 -2.66 31.46 1.74
N LYS A 179 -2.81 32.08 2.93
CA LYS A 179 -1.69 32.41 3.81
C LYS A 179 -0.91 31.18 4.29
N ARG A 180 -1.58 30.01 4.39
CA ARG A 180 -0.93 28.76 4.76
C ARG A 180 -0.19 28.09 3.62
N GLN A 181 -0.54 28.44 2.37
CA GLN A 181 0.14 27.90 1.22
C GLN A 181 1.51 28.56 1.05
N ARG A 182 2.52 27.74 0.83
CA ARG A 182 3.84 28.28 0.48
C ARG A 182 3.76 29.02 -0.87
N PRO A 183 4.24 30.24 -0.99
CA PRO A 183 4.44 30.87 -2.28
C PRO A 183 5.58 30.14 -3.00
N LEU A 184 5.29 29.61 -4.20
CA LEU A 184 6.27 28.95 -5.06
C LEU A 184 6.50 29.78 -6.31
N ARG A 185 7.76 29.86 -6.74
CA ARG A 185 8.10 30.43 -8.04
C ARG A 185 7.61 29.53 -9.16
N LEU A 186 6.98 30.11 -10.16
CA LEU A 186 6.44 29.37 -11.30
C LEU A 186 7.53 28.62 -12.07
N ASP A 187 8.68 29.26 -12.29
CA ASP A 187 9.81 28.67 -13.00
C ASP A 187 10.43 27.48 -12.23
N ALA A 188 10.55 27.58 -10.91
CA ALA A 188 10.99 26.46 -10.09
C ALA A 188 10.00 25.28 -10.17
N PHE A 189 8.70 25.56 -10.07
CA PHE A 189 7.66 24.55 -10.19
C PHE A 189 7.62 23.91 -11.59
N GLU A 190 7.79 24.69 -12.66
CA GLU A 190 7.89 24.14 -14.02
C GLU A 190 9.06 23.15 -14.13
N GLN A 191 10.23 23.50 -13.61
CA GLN A 191 11.39 22.61 -13.62
C GLN A 191 11.13 21.33 -12.80
N TYR A 192 10.53 21.45 -11.62
CA TYR A 192 10.17 20.33 -10.77
C TYR A 192 9.20 19.36 -11.50
N ALA A 193 8.09 19.90 -12.03
CA ALA A 193 7.13 19.10 -12.77
C ALA A 193 7.75 18.40 -13.99
N ARG A 194 8.54 19.15 -14.78
CA ARG A 194 9.28 18.55 -15.90
C ARG A 194 10.28 17.48 -15.45
N GLY A 195 10.88 17.63 -14.29
CA GLY A 195 11.80 16.66 -13.71
C GLY A 195 11.11 15.39 -13.26
N LEU A 196 9.97 15.49 -12.57
CA LEU A 196 9.22 14.33 -12.09
C LEU A 196 8.80 13.41 -13.25
N PHE A 197 8.41 13.99 -14.39
CA PHE A 197 7.84 13.30 -15.53
C PHE A 197 8.79 13.21 -16.74
N ALA A 198 10.07 13.45 -16.49
CA ALA A 198 11.10 13.35 -17.53
C ALA A 198 11.21 11.92 -18.06
N PRO A 199 11.42 11.75 -19.39
CA PRO A 199 11.48 10.43 -20.02
C PRO A 199 12.75 9.64 -19.69
N ASP A 200 13.80 10.32 -19.25
CA ASP A 200 15.10 9.74 -18.91
C ASP A 200 15.70 10.36 -17.66
N ASP A 201 16.57 9.61 -17.00
CA ASP A 201 17.18 9.98 -15.73
C ASP A 201 18.04 11.24 -15.80
N ASP A 202 18.72 11.49 -16.93
CA ASP A 202 19.58 12.65 -17.08
C ASP A 202 18.76 13.94 -17.23
N ALA A 203 17.64 13.87 -17.96
CA ALA A 203 16.69 14.97 -18.02
C ALA A 203 16.05 15.19 -16.65
N LYS A 204 15.63 14.11 -15.95
CA LYS A 204 15.09 14.17 -14.60
C LYS A 204 16.01 14.90 -13.65
N LEU A 205 17.27 14.47 -13.55
CA LEU A 205 18.25 15.07 -12.65
C LEU A 205 18.52 16.54 -13.01
N ARG A 206 18.69 16.88 -14.30
CA ARG A 206 18.92 18.28 -14.73
C ARG A 206 17.78 19.18 -14.28
N GLN A 207 16.54 18.80 -14.50
CA GLN A 207 15.36 19.59 -14.19
C GLN A 207 15.16 19.74 -12.68
N LEU A 208 15.29 18.64 -11.92
CA LEU A 208 15.16 18.67 -10.47
C LEU A 208 16.26 19.50 -9.80
N HIS A 209 17.52 19.42 -10.29
CA HIS A 209 18.60 20.28 -9.82
C HIS A 209 18.31 21.76 -10.08
N GLU A 210 17.74 22.08 -11.25
CA GLU A 210 17.38 23.45 -11.56
C GLU A 210 16.22 23.95 -10.67
N ALA A 211 15.23 23.11 -10.37
CA ALA A 211 14.17 23.43 -9.43
C ALA A 211 14.73 23.73 -8.02
N ALA A 212 15.60 22.85 -7.50
CA ALA A 212 16.26 23.06 -6.21
C ALA A 212 17.15 24.32 -6.18
N ARG A 213 17.77 24.68 -7.30
CA ARG A 213 18.58 25.90 -7.43
C ARG A 213 17.72 27.17 -7.44
N LEU A 214 16.57 27.13 -8.11
CA LEU A 214 15.65 28.27 -8.22
C LEU A 214 14.92 28.57 -6.92
N GLU A 215 14.62 27.53 -6.13
CA GLU A 215 13.87 27.62 -4.87
C GLU A 215 14.56 26.75 -3.79
N PRO A 216 15.70 27.20 -3.21
CA PRO A 216 16.52 26.37 -2.33
C PRO A 216 15.84 25.91 -1.03
N ASP A 217 14.83 26.67 -0.58
CA ASP A 217 14.08 26.33 0.64
C ASP A 217 12.88 25.41 0.36
N TRP A 218 12.64 25.00 -0.87
CA TRP A 218 11.56 24.09 -1.25
C TRP A 218 12.04 22.65 -1.21
N PRO A 219 11.57 21.82 -0.24
CA PRO A 219 12.14 20.50 0.00
C PRO A 219 11.69 19.41 -0.98
N ASP A 220 10.62 19.64 -1.76
CA ASP A 220 10.11 18.61 -2.71
C ASP A 220 11.13 18.25 -3.79
N PRO A 221 11.85 19.19 -4.43
CA PRO A 221 12.95 18.85 -5.33
C PRO A 221 14.10 18.09 -4.65
N ASP A 222 14.39 18.37 -3.37
CA ASP A 222 15.43 17.66 -2.63
C ASP A 222 15.04 16.21 -2.42
N PHE A 223 13.78 15.95 -2.04
CA PHE A 223 13.27 14.60 -1.90
C PHE A 223 13.28 13.86 -3.23
N ALA A 224 12.77 14.47 -4.31
CA ALA A 224 12.75 13.87 -5.65
C ALA A 224 14.16 13.58 -6.21
N LEU A 225 15.16 14.43 -5.91
CA LEU A 225 16.57 14.16 -6.22
C LEU A 225 17.10 12.97 -5.43
N GLY A 226 16.73 12.86 -4.15
CA GLY A 226 17.05 11.69 -3.34
C GLY A 226 16.54 10.40 -3.96
N GLU A 227 15.27 10.36 -4.39
CA GLU A 227 14.67 9.22 -5.09
C GLU A 227 15.36 8.93 -6.43
N ALA A 228 15.67 9.96 -7.23
CA ALA A 228 16.31 9.80 -8.52
C ALA A 228 17.74 9.23 -8.40
N TYR A 229 18.53 9.67 -7.43
CA TYR A 229 19.84 9.09 -7.16
C TYR A 229 19.74 7.68 -6.55
N TYR A 230 18.75 7.43 -5.71
CA TYR A 230 18.47 6.10 -5.17
C TYR A 230 18.19 5.09 -6.30
N SER A 231 17.33 5.44 -7.25
CA SER A 231 17.02 4.59 -8.41
C SER A 231 18.25 4.32 -9.28
N LYS A 232 19.21 5.25 -9.34
CA LYS A 232 20.50 5.07 -10.03
C LYS A 232 21.54 4.29 -9.19
N HIS A 233 21.18 3.81 -8.00
CA HIS A 233 22.09 3.17 -7.04
C HIS A 233 23.24 4.06 -6.57
N ASP A 234 23.16 5.38 -6.79
CA ASP A 234 24.09 6.34 -6.18
C ASP A 234 23.62 6.70 -4.77
N TYR A 235 23.82 5.75 -3.85
CA TYR A 235 23.33 5.87 -2.48
C TYR A 235 23.98 7.01 -1.70
N ASN A 236 25.22 7.40 -2.06
CA ASN A 236 25.87 8.54 -1.41
C ASN A 236 25.23 9.87 -1.82
N ALA A 237 24.95 10.07 -3.11
CA ALA A 237 24.25 11.23 -3.58
C ALA A 237 22.81 11.28 -3.06
N ALA A 238 22.11 10.13 -3.05
CA ALA A 238 20.76 10.02 -2.49
C ALA A 238 20.70 10.48 -1.03
N LEU A 239 21.62 10.01 -0.19
CA LEU A 239 21.75 10.43 1.21
C LEU A 239 21.93 11.94 1.35
N ALA A 240 22.80 12.55 0.51
CA ALA A 240 23.06 13.99 0.57
C ALA A 240 21.79 14.83 0.30
N TRP A 241 20.87 14.31 -0.51
CA TRP A 241 19.61 14.97 -0.82
C TRP A 241 18.53 14.67 0.21
N PHE A 242 18.34 13.42 0.64
CA PHE A 242 17.36 13.09 1.68
C PHE A 242 17.64 13.81 3.01
N PHE A 243 18.90 14.10 3.35
CA PHE A 243 19.26 14.87 4.55
C PHE A 243 18.84 16.34 4.51
N LYS A 244 18.53 16.89 3.35
CA LYS A 244 18.01 18.26 3.22
C LYS A 244 16.52 18.34 3.53
N VAL A 245 15.79 17.21 3.47
CA VAL A 245 14.36 17.17 3.75
C VAL A 245 14.12 17.49 5.22
N PRO A 246 13.41 18.58 5.56
CA PRO A 246 13.23 19.01 6.95
C PRO A 246 12.19 18.14 7.67
N ARG A 247 12.29 18.10 9.00
CA ARG A 247 11.36 17.33 9.86
C ARG A 247 9.89 17.75 9.73
N THR A 248 9.64 18.94 9.25
CA THR A 248 8.28 19.49 9.05
C THR A 248 7.67 19.10 7.71
N HIS A 249 8.43 18.42 6.85
CA HIS A 249 7.95 17.97 5.55
C HIS A 249 7.11 16.70 5.73
N ASP A 250 6.03 16.58 4.98
CA ASP A 250 5.11 15.43 5.02
C ASP A 250 5.79 14.10 4.63
N ARG A 251 6.79 14.15 3.71
CA ARG A 251 7.59 13.00 3.30
C ARG A 251 8.87 12.78 4.13
N TYR A 252 9.00 13.40 5.31
CA TYR A 252 10.19 13.24 6.15
C TYR A 252 10.41 11.80 6.62
N ALA A 253 9.32 11.08 6.94
CA ALA A 253 9.39 9.67 7.33
C ALA A 253 9.96 8.80 6.19
N GLU A 254 9.51 9.05 4.95
CA GLU A 254 10.02 8.36 3.76
C GLU A 254 11.50 8.68 3.50
N ALA A 255 11.91 9.96 3.68
CA ALA A 255 13.31 10.37 3.55
C ALA A 255 14.21 9.66 4.58
N LEU A 256 13.75 9.47 5.81
CA LEU A 256 14.47 8.68 6.82
C LEU A 256 14.56 7.20 6.44
N PHE A 257 13.47 6.63 5.93
CA PHE A 257 13.43 5.24 5.48
C PHE A 257 14.44 4.99 4.36
N TYR A 258 14.36 5.76 3.28
CA TYR A 258 15.30 5.66 2.15
C TYR A 258 16.74 5.93 2.59
N SER A 259 16.97 6.85 3.52
CA SER A 259 18.30 7.08 4.09
C SER A 259 18.83 5.84 4.83
N GLY A 260 17.97 5.16 5.58
CA GLY A 260 18.30 3.90 6.24
C GLY A 260 18.63 2.80 5.24
N VAL A 261 17.81 2.66 4.19
CA VAL A 261 18.04 1.69 3.10
C VAL A 261 19.35 1.98 2.35
N CYS A 262 19.62 3.25 1.98
CA CYS A 262 20.90 3.64 1.38
C CYS A 262 22.10 3.24 2.24
N ARG A 263 22.00 3.42 3.56
CA ARG A 263 23.07 3.02 4.49
C ARG A 263 23.26 1.51 4.58
N LEU A 264 22.17 0.73 4.49
CA LEU A 264 22.27 -0.72 4.36
C LEU A 264 22.97 -1.12 3.06
N GLN A 265 22.62 -0.49 1.94
CA GLN A 265 23.28 -0.75 0.65
C GLN A 265 24.78 -0.38 0.66
N LEU A 266 25.15 0.64 1.43
CA LEU A 266 26.55 1.03 1.65
C LEU A 266 27.25 0.22 2.76
N ASN A 267 26.59 -0.82 3.29
CA ASN A 267 27.10 -1.67 4.39
C ASN A 267 27.45 -0.87 5.67
N GLN A 268 26.72 0.22 5.95
CA GLN A 268 26.88 1.07 7.13
C GLN A 268 25.81 0.72 8.19
N GLY A 269 25.88 -0.49 8.76
CA GLY A 269 24.86 -1.03 9.65
C GLY A 269 24.58 -0.18 10.90
N ASP A 270 25.61 0.40 11.53
CA ASP A 270 25.49 1.30 12.68
C ASP A 270 24.64 2.53 12.37
N ARG A 271 24.96 3.20 11.26
CA ARG A 271 24.23 4.39 10.82
C ARG A 271 22.84 4.07 10.29
N ALA A 272 22.64 2.88 9.67
CA ALA A 272 21.33 2.42 9.27
C ALA A 272 20.42 2.21 10.49
N GLU A 273 20.92 1.60 11.55
CA GLU A 273 20.18 1.43 12.81
C GLU A 273 19.75 2.78 13.40
N GLU A 274 20.64 3.79 13.41
CA GLU A 274 20.30 5.15 13.86
C GLU A 274 19.16 5.76 13.05
N GLN A 275 19.18 5.60 11.72
CA GLN A 275 18.14 6.15 10.84
C GLN A 275 16.79 5.47 11.07
N PHE A 276 16.75 4.14 11.15
CA PHE A 276 15.49 3.43 11.39
C PHE A 276 14.92 3.71 12.80
N ARG A 277 15.78 3.91 13.80
CA ARG A 277 15.32 4.36 15.13
C ARG A 277 14.77 5.78 15.10
N ALA A 278 15.43 6.70 14.39
CA ALA A 278 14.94 8.06 14.19
C ALA A 278 13.58 8.07 13.46
N LEU A 279 13.39 7.15 12.50
CA LEU A 279 12.11 6.96 11.83
C LEU A 279 11.04 6.47 12.79
N GLN A 280 11.33 5.44 13.61
CA GLN A 280 10.39 4.97 14.63
C GLN A 280 9.99 6.08 15.60
N ASP A 281 10.94 6.91 16.04
CA ASP A 281 10.67 8.03 16.93
C ASP A 281 9.85 9.13 16.24
N ALA A 282 10.13 9.42 14.97
CA ALA A 282 9.34 10.37 14.19
C ALA A 282 7.88 9.91 14.03
N LEU A 283 7.65 8.64 13.75
CA LEU A 283 6.31 8.08 13.64
C LEU A 283 5.56 8.08 14.97
N LYS A 284 6.20 7.70 16.08
CA LYS A 284 5.60 7.75 17.42
C LYS A 284 5.16 9.16 17.82
N ASN A 285 6.01 10.16 17.54
CA ASN A 285 5.77 11.53 17.96
C ASN A 285 4.70 12.24 17.11
N ASN A 286 4.60 11.89 15.83
CA ASN A 286 3.69 12.57 14.90
C ASN A 286 2.33 11.88 14.81
N VAL A 287 2.26 10.57 15.07
CA VAL A 287 1.09 9.74 14.74
C VAL A 287 0.45 9.11 15.97
N GLY A 288 1.18 9.07 17.11
CA GLY A 288 0.68 8.45 18.33
C GLY A 288 0.59 6.91 18.26
N TYR A 289 0.95 6.31 17.15
CA TYR A 289 0.94 4.86 16.94
C TYR A 289 2.32 4.24 17.17
N GLY A 290 2.31 3.00 17.64
CA GLY A 290 3.52 2.19 17.74
C GLY A 290 4.18 2.07 16.38
N ALA A 291 5.45 2.43 16.29
CA ALA A 291 6.24 2.43 15.06
C ALA A 291 6.60 1.00 14.59
N ASP A 292 5.72 0.04 14.83
CA ASP A 292 5.89 -1.37 14.48
C ASP A 292 5.40 -1.61 13.05
N LEU A 293 6.05 -0.96 12.06
CA LEU A 293 5.88 -1.33 10.65
C LEU A 293 6.84 -2.46 10.31
N PRO A 294 6.37 -3.56 9.69
CA PRO A 294 7.18 -4.73 9.43
C PRO A 294 8.40 -4.43 8.57
N GLU A 295 8.31 -3.50 7.62
CA GLU A 295 9.43 -3.08 6.75
C GLU A 295 10.54 -2.39 7.57
N ILE A 296 10.15 -1.53 8.52
CA ILE A 296 11.10 -0.83 9.41
C ILE A 296 11.76 -1.84 10.35
N LEU A 297 10.97 -2.74 10.95
CA LEU A 297 11.47 -3.76 11.86
C LEU A 297 12.44 -4.71 11.16
N ASN A 298 12.13 -5.15 9.94
CA ASN A 298 13.01 -5.96 9.12
C ASN A 298 14.34 -5.26 8.84
N ASN A 299 14.29 -4.03 8.33
CA ASN A 299 15.50 -3.30 7.96
C ASN A 299 16.35 -2.91 9.18
N LEU A 300 15.70 -2.58 10.29
CA LEU A 300 16.38 -2.37 11.58
C LEU A 300 17.08 -3.67 12.06
N ALA A 301 16.40 -4.81 11.94
CA ALA A 301 16.96 -6.11 12.31
C ALA A 301 18.14 -6.49 11.40
N ILE A 302 18.08 -6.20 10.09
CA ILE A 302 19.21 -6.35 9.17
C ILE A 302 20.39 -5.50 9.63
N ALA A 303 20.16 -4.23 9.96
CA ALA A 303 21.19 -3.32 10.45
C ALA A 303 21.87 -3.86 11.72
N GLN A 304 21.08 -4.42 12.64
CA GLN A 304 21.56 -5.05 13.89
C GLN A 304 22.32 -6.36 13.62
N ALA A 305 21.82 -7.21 12.72
CA ALA A 305 22.47 -8.46 12.33
C ALA A 305 23.87 -8.21 11.75
N ARG A 306 24.02 -7.19 10.88
CA ARG A 306 25.32 -6.77 10.33
C ARG A 306 26.32 -6.28 11.36
N GLN A 307 25.83 -5.82 12.51
CA GLN A 307 26.66 -5.42 13.65
C GLN A 307 26.94 -6.58 14.63
N GLY A 308 26.48 -7.81 14.34
CA GLY A 308 26.60 -8.96 15.23
C GLY A 308 25.64 -8.94 16.42
N LYS A 309 24.65 -8.04 16.43
CA LYS A 309 23.62 -7.94 17.47
C LYS A 309 22.51 -8.97 17.22
N ALA A 310 22.82 -10.27 17.41
CA ALA A 310 21.94 -11.36 17.01
C ALA A 310 20.57 -11.37 17.72
N SER A 311 20.54 -11.17 19.05
CA SER A 311 19.28 -11.23 19.82
C SER A 311 18.27 -10.15 19.44
N PRO A 312 18.62 -8.85 19.36
CA PRO A 312 17.69 -7.83 18.91
C PRO A 312 17.29 -8.00 17.43
N ALA A 313 18.20 -8.44 16.55
CA ALA A 313 17.88 -8.74 15.16
C ALA A 313 16.83 -9.86 15.05
N GLN A 314 17.01 -10.95 15.80
CA GLN A 314 16.04 -12.05 15.83
C GLN A 314 14.66 -11.59 16.33
N ALA A 315 14.62 -10.76 17.37
CA ALA A 315 13.37 -10.20 17.89
C ALA A 315 12.69 -9.31 16.85
N GLY A 316 13.45 -8.47 16.15
CA GLY A 316 12.94 -7.60 15.07
C GLY A 316 12.33 -8.39 13.91
N PHE A 317 13.05 -9.38 13.36
CA PHE A 317 12.54 -10.23 12.29
C PHE A 317 11.28 -11.02 12.70
N ARG A 318 11.28 -11.61 13.91
CA ARG A 318 10.09 -12.31 14.42
C ARG A 318 8.88 -11.39 14.51
N ARG A 319 9.10 -10.18 15.03
CA ARG A 319 8.03 -9.21 15.15
C ARG A 319 7.50 -8.77 13.78
N ALA A 320 8.39 -8.57 12.80
CA ALA A 320 8.00 -8.30 11.42
C ALA A 320 7.15 -9.44 10.82
N ALA A 321 7.59 -10.70 11.02
CA ALA A 321 6.84 -11.89 10.56
C ALA A 321 5.47 -12.05 11.24
N GLU A 322 5.35 -11.67 12.52
CA GLU A 322 4.06 -11.66 13.22
C GLU A 322 3.10 -10.62 12.66
N LEU A 323 3.60 -9.44 12.26
CA LEU A 323 2.79 -8.35 11.72
C LEU A 323 2.37 -8.57 10.27
N ALA A 324 3.22 -9.20 9.47
CA ALA A 324 2.96 -9.52 8.07
C ALA A 324 3.29 -11.01 7.78
N PRO A 325 2.45 -11.94 8.24
CA PRO A 325 2.74 -13.37 8.17
C PRO A 325 2.69 -13.95 6.75
N GLY A 326 2.24 -13.18 5.76
CA GLY A 326 2.24 -13.55 4.34
C GLY A 326 3.56 -13.32 3.63
N GLU A 327 4.49 -12.57 4.25
CA GLU A 327 5.78 -12.21 3.67
C GLU A 327 6.85 -13.25 4.04
N ASP A 328 7.50 -13.81 3.05
CA ASP A 328 8.57 -14.82 3.21
C ASP A 328 9.92 -14.20 3.60
N ASP A 329 10.18 -12.95 3.21
CA ASP A 329 11.44 -12.24 3.45
C ASP A 329 11.88 -12.24 4.91
N TYR A 330 10.94 -12.18 5.85
CA TYR A 330 11.27 -12.14 7.28
C TYR A 330 11.72 -13.50 7.79
N SER A 331 11.07 -14.59 7.34
CA SER A 331 11.51 -15.96 7.63
C SER A 331 12.85 -16.27 6.96
N PHE A 332 13.04 -15.81 5.73
CA PHE A 332 14.31 -15.90 5.02
C PHE A 332 15.45 -15.22 5.80
N ASN A 333 15.26 -13.98 6.24
CA ASN A 333 16.27 -13.25 7.03
C ASN A 333 16.52 -13.89 8.40
N LEU A 334 15.51 -14.52 9.03
CA LEU A 334 15.70 -15.35 10.23
C LEU A 334 16.56 -16.58 9.95
N GLY A 335 16.36 -17.22 8.81
CA GLY A 335 17.16 -18.35 8.35
C GLY A 335 18.63 -17.96 8.16
N LEU A 336 18.90 -16.82 7.51
CA LEU A 336 20.25 -16.29 7.35
C LEU A 336 20.91 -16.00 8.70
N LEU A 337 20.19 -15.35 9.62
CA LEU A 337 20.68 -15.05 10.96
C LEU A 337 21.01 -16.33 11.76
N ALA A 338 20.15 -17.36 11.65
CA ALA A 338 20.37 -18.65 12.29
C ALA A 338 21.62 -19.35 11.72
N LEU A 339 21.83 -19.34 10.40
CA LEU A 339 23.06 -19.85 9.78
C LEU A 339 24.30 -19.11 10.25
N GLN A 340 24.25 -17.78 10.37
CA GLN A 340 25.35 -16.97 10.89
C GLN A 340 25.72 -17.38 12.32
N ASN A 341 24.72 -17.71 13.13
CA ASN A 341 24.89 -18.15 14.52
C ASN A 341 25.19 -19.66 14.64
N ASN A 342 25.36 -20.36 13.50
CA ASN A 342 25.58 -21.81 13.42
C ASN A 342 24.42 -22.65 13.99
N ASP A 343 23.23 -22.10 14.08
CA ASP A 343 21.98 -22.82 14.40
C ASP A 343 21.36 -23.37 13.12
N THR A 344 21.96 -24.41 12.58
CA THR A 344 21.63 -25.00 11.29
C THR A 344 20.23 -25.64 11.29
N SER A 345 19.77 -26.13 12.45
CA SER A 345 18.44 -26.73 12.59
C SER A 345 17.35 -25.66 12.54
N ALA A 346 17.52 -24.53 13.23
CA ALA A 346 16.61 -23.40 13.16
C ALA A 346 16.62 -22.78 11.75
N ALA A 347 17.80 -22.67 11.12
CA ALA A 347 17.93 -22.18 9.76
C ALA A 347 17.11 -23.02 8.77
N ALA A 348 17.21 -24.35 8.84
CA ALA A 348 16.42 -25.23 7.99
C ALA A 348 14.91 -25.01 8.18
N ALA A 349 14.43 -24.84 9.42
CA ALA A 349 13.03 -24.59 9.70
C ALA A 349 12.53 -23.26 9.11
N TYR A 350 13.36 -22.19 9.21
CA TYR A 350 13.00 -20.88 8.65
C TYR A 350 13.02 -20.87 7.13
N PHE A 351 14.01 -21.50 6.48
CA PHE A 351 14.03 -21.60 5.02
C PHE A 351 12.95 -22.53 4.47
N GLN A 352 12.53 -23.53 5.24
CA GLN A 352 11.35 -24.32 4.88
C GLN A 352 10.09 -23.46 4.88
N ASP A 353 9.86 -22.67 5.94
CA ASP A 353 8.73 -21.73 6.02
C ASP A 353 8.77 -20.71 4.87
N ALA A 354 9.95 -20.15 4.53
CA ALA A 354 10.10 -19.26 3.38
C ALA A 354 9.77 -19.97 2.05
N SER A 355 10.31 -21.17 1.82
CA SER A 355 10.06 -21.96 0.59
C SER A 355 8.60 -22.40 0.44
N GLU A 356 7.87 -22.59 1.54
CA GLU A 356 6.42 -22.90 1.49
C GLU A 356 5.59 -21.68 1.09
N ARG A 357 6.04 -20.46 1.42
CA ARG A 357 5.40 -19.20 1.06
C ARG A 357 5.73 -18.77 -0.37
N GLU A 358 6.98 -18.95 -0.78
CA GLU A 358 7.48 -18.64 -2.12
C GLU A 358 8.05 -19.91 -2.78
N PRO A 359 7.18 -20.82 -3.27
CA PRO A 359 7.60 -22.12 -3.84
C PRO A 359 8.49 -22.00 -5.07
N ASP A 360 8.41 -20.86 -5.77
CA ASP A 360 9.17 -20.59 -7.01
C ASP A 360 10.55 -19.94 -6.72
N SER A 361 10.90 -19.74 -5.45
CA SER A 361 12.21 -19.22 -5.05
C SER A 361 13.26 -20.34 -5.03
N ALA A 362 14.11 -20.37 -6.06
CA ALA A 362 15.25 -21.28 -6.12
C ALA A 362 16.30 -20.99 -5.03
N GLU A 363 16.40 -19.75 -4.57
CA GLU A 363 17.33 -19.34 -3.52
C GLU A 363 16.92 -19.89 -2.15
N ASP A 364 15.64 -19.80 -1.78
CA ASP A 364 15.11 -20.35 -0.53
C ASP A 364 15.33 -21.85 -0.46
N ARG A 365 15.04 -22.54 -1.57
CA ARG A 365 15.26 -23.98 -1.69
C ARG A 365 16.73 -24.38 -1.57
N ALA A 366 17.62 -23.61 -2.17
CA ALA A 366 19.06 -23.86 -2.08
C ALA A 366 19.60 -23.66 -0.65
N LEU A 367 19.11 -22.63 0.06
CA LEU A 367 19.47 -22.37 1.46
C LEU A 367 18.87 -23.39 2.42
N LEU A 368 17.65 -23.88 2.15
CA LEU A 368 17.06 -25.00 2.89
C LEU A 368 17.95 -26.25 2.79
N ILE A 369 18.30 -26.66 1.56
CA ILE A 369 19.16 -27.82 1.31
C ILE A 369 20.50 -27.65 2.03
N LEU A 370 21.14 -26.49 1.88
CA LEU A 370 22.40 -26.18 2.56
C LEU A 370 22.29 -26.30 4.09
N SER A 371 21.20 -25.81 4.66
CA SER A 371 20.94 -25.84 6.10
C SER A 371 20.73 -27.26 6.61
N LEU A 372 19.97 -28.08 5.87
CA LEU A 372 19.77 -29.51 6.18
C LEU A 372 21.08 -30.30 6.12
N GLU A 373 21.94 -30.07 5.11
CA GLU A 373 23.25 -30.68 5.00
C GLU A 373 24.14 -30.32 6.19
N LYS A 374 24.18 -29.03 6.57
CA LYS A 374 24.97 -28.57 7.73
C LYS A 374 24.42 -29.08 9.06
N ALA A 375 23.10 -29.33 9.15
CA ALA A 375 22.45 -29.95 10.30
C ALA A 375 22.68 -31.49 10.37
N GLY A 376 23.34 -32.09 9.37
CA GLY A 376 23.55 -33.55 9.29
C GLY A 376 22.30 -34.33 8.81
N LYS A 377 21.24 -33.67 8.38
CA LYS A 377 19.97 -34.24 7.91
C LYS A 377 20.06 -34.58 6.41
N LYS A 378 20.98 -35.46 6.08
CA LYS A 378 21.34 -35.75 4.69
C LYS A 378 20.20 -36.32 3.87
N ALA A 379 19.35 -37.19 4.46
CA ALA A 379 18.22 -37.78 3.77
C ALA A 379 17.15 -36.73 3.39
N GLU A 380 16.87 -35.77 4.32
CA GLU A 380 15.95 -34.66 4.06
C GLU A 380 16.53 -33.72 2.97
N ALA A 381 17.83 -33.41 3.02
CA ALA A 381 18.49 -32.61 2.00
C ALA A 381 18.45 -33.24 0.60
N ASP A 382 18.65 -34.58 0.52
CA ASP A 382 18.59 -35.30 -0.75
C ASP A 382 17.14 -35.33 -1.31
N GLN A 383 16.14 -35.48 -0.45
CA GLN A 383 14.72 -35.40 -0.83
C GLN A 383 14.38 -34.00 -1.39
N GLU A 384 14.77 -32.92 -0.70
CA GLU A 384 14.55 -31.55 -1.17
C GLU A 384 15.28 -31.26 -2.49
N ARG A 385 16.46 -31.84 -2.67
CA ARG A 385 17.22 -31.69 -3.92
C ARG A 385 16.55 -32.37 -5.11
N GLU A 386 15.96 -33.54 -4.91
CA GLU A 386 15.18 -34.20 -5.96
C GLU A 386 13.88 -33.44 -6.29
N ALA A 387 13.16 -32.96 -5.26
CA ALA A 387 11.98 -32.11 -5.48
C ALA A 387 12.34 -30.81 -6.22
N ALA A 388 13.47 -30.20 -5.89
CA ALA A 388 13.97 -29.00 -6.57
C ALA A 388 14.32 -29.24 -8.04
N LYS A 389 14.82 -30.42 -8.40
CA LYS A 389 15.08 -30.78 -9.81
C LYS A 389 13.81 -30.86 -10.65
N GLU A 390 12.71 -31.28 -10.03
CA GLU A 390 11.38 -31.31 -10.71
C GLU A 390 10.86 -29.91 -10.96
N SER A 391 11.04 -28.98 -10.02
CA SER A 391 10.52 -27.62 -10.10
C SER A 391 11.41 -26.69 -10.93
N PHE A 392 12.73 -26.74 -10.74
CA PHE A 392 13.70 -25.79 -11.31
C PHE A 392 14.60 -26.40 -12.40
N GLY A 393 14.49 -27.71 -12.64
CA GLY A 393 15.38 -28.44 -13.54
C GLY A 393 16.73 -28.81 -12.89
N PRO A 394 17.56 -29.61 -13.60
CA PRO A 394 18.77 -30.24 -13.04
C PRO A 394 19.86 -29.24 -12.61
N ASN A 395 19.85 -28.01 -13.12
CA ASN A 395 20.82 -26.96 -12.84
C ASN A 395 20.14 -25.65 -12.38
N GLY A 396 18.87 -25.70 -11.96
CA GLY A 396 18.09 -24.52 -11.66
C GLY A 396 18.33 -23.90 -10.28
N LEU A 397 19.03 -24.60 -9.38
CA LEU A 397 19.38 -24.07 -8.07
C LEU A 397 20.69 -23.27 -8.10
N PRO A 398 20.73 -22.09 -7.45
CA PRO A 398 21.96 -21.34 -7.31
C PRO A 398 22.96 -22.08 -6.40
N VAL A 399 24.25 -22.00 -6.74
CA VAL A 399 25.33 -22.52 -5.88
C VAL A 399 25.65 -21.45 -4.84
N ILE A 400 25.21 -21.67 -3.60
CA ILE A 400 25.48 -20.75 -2.51
C ILE A 400 26.79 -21.14 -1.82
N GLN A 401 27.82 -20.32 -2.01
CA GLN A 401 29.07 -20.44 -1.30
C GLN A 401 28.92 -19.76 0.08
N TRP A 402 28.60 -20.56 1.09
CA TRP A 402 28.43 -20.04 2.44
C TRP A 402 29.79 -19.76 3.09
N ASP A 403 30.10 -18.48 3.30
CA ASP A 403 31.21 -18.00 4.10
C ASP A 403 30.71 -17.37 5.40
N THR A 404 31.24 -17.77 6.53
CA THR A 404 30.91 -17.23 7.86
C THR A 404 31.42 -15.79 8.08
N LYS A 405 32.20 -15.24 7.16
CA LYS A 405 32.80 -13.89 7.27
C LYS A 405 31.88 -12.73 6.94
N GLY A 406 30.59 -12.94 6.81
CA GLY A 406 29.62 -11.86 6.82
C GLY A 406 29.33 -11.14 5.50
N GLU A 407 30.25 -11.14 4.52
CA GLU A 407 30.03 -10.46 3.23
C GLU A 407 28.96 -11.17 2.38
N THR A 408 29.00 -12.51 2.32
CA THR A 408 28.02 -13.31 1.57
C THR A 408 26.60 -13.12 2.11
N VAL A 409 26.46 -13.03 3.42
CA VAL A 409 25.16 -12.85 4.07
C VAL A 409 24.55 -11.49 3.77
N ALA A 410 25.38 -10.44 3.74
CA ALA A 410 24.88 -9.09 3.48
C ALA A 410 24.24 -8.93 2.09
N HIS A 411 24.69 -9.71 1.11
CA HIS A 411 24.12 -9.72 -0.25
C HIS A 411 22.81 -10.51 -0.35
N LEU A 412 22.64 -11.53 0.49
CA LEU A 412 21.44 -12.37 0.50
C LEU A 412 20.28 -11.74 1.31
N GLN A 413 20.58 -10.82 2.25
CA GLN A 413 19.54 -10.22 3.09
C GLN A 413 18.49 -9.48 2.28
N ARG A 414 17.22 -9.81 2.50
CA ARG A 414 16.07 -9.21 1.83
C ARG A 414 15.69 -7.90 2.52
N ILE A 415 16.21 -6.80 1.95
CA ILE A 415 15.95 -5.43 2.42
C ILE A 415 14.62 -4.97 1.84
N LYS A 416 13.71 -4.48 2.67
CA LYS A 416 12.49 -3.82 2.20
C LYS A 416 12.86 -2.45 1.64
N THR A 417 12.46 -2.19 0.41
CA THR A 417 12.79 -0.97 -0.34
C THR A 417 11.62 0.00 -0.44
N GLU A 418 10.43 -0.42 -0.04
CA GLU A 418 9.20 0.38 0.01
C GLU A 418 8.70 0.46 1.44
N LEU A 419 8.08 1.58 1.79
CA LEU A 419 7.47 1.84 3.08
C LEU A 419 5.98 2.10 2.88
N ASP A 420 5.13 1.20 3.39
CA ASP A 420 3.69 1.40 3.33
C ASP A 420 3.19 2.20 4.55
N LEU A 421 2.93 3.48 4.30
CA LEU A 421 2.31 4.38 5.28
C LEU A 421 0.79 4.49 5.12
N SER A 422 0.17 3.78 4.19
CA SER A 422 -1.25 3.92 3.88
C SER A 422 -2.15 3.55 5.06
N GLY A 423 -1.80 2.48 5.78
CA GLY A 423 -2.48 2.07 7.01
C GLY A 423 -2.41 3.13 8.12
N LEU A 424 -1.23 3.74 8.30
CA LEU A 424 -1.02 4.79 9.29
C LEU A 424 -1.78 6.08 8.95
N ARG A 425 -1.81 6.47 7.68
CA ARG A 425 -2.56 7.65 7.22
C ARG A 425 -4.07 7.49 7.44
N ALA A 426 -4.61 6.29 7.24
CA ALA A 426 -6.01 5.99 7.51
C ALA A 426 -6.35 6.11 9.01
N GLU A 427 -5.44 5.72 9.88
CA GLU A 427 -5.61 5.78 11.34
C GLU A 427 -5.44 7.20 11.91
N ILE A 428 -4.52 8.01 11.38
CA ILE A 428 -4.35 9.43 11.74
C ILE A 428 -5.64 10.22 11.42
N GLY A 429 -6.29 9.88 10.33
CA GLY A 429 -7.52 10.52 9.90
C GLY A 429 -8.71 10.26 10.78
N SER A 430 -8.71 9.22 11.61
CA SER A 430 -9.81 8.92 12.51
C SER A 430 -9.90 9.85 13.73
N GLY A 431 -8.88 10.67 13.98
CA GLY A 431 -8.89 11.66 15.08
C GLY A 431 -8.92 11.06 16.50
N GLU A 432 -8.73 9.77 16.63
CA GLU A 432 -8.68 9.07 17.91
C GLU A 432 -7.25 9.01 18.43
N THR A 433 -6.91 9.97 19.31
CA THR A 433 -5.80 9.75 20.24
C THR A 433 -6.17 8.56 21.14
N PRO A 434 -5.28 7.55 21.29
CA PRO A 434 -5.58 6.43 22.17
C PRO A 434 -5.60 6.90 23.63
N ALA A 435 -6.79 7.24 24.12
CA ALA A 435 -7.04 7.25 25.54
C ALA A 435 -7.25 5.80 25.96
N ASN A 436 -6.25 5.23 26.66
CA ASN A 436 -6.33 4.01 27.44
C ASN A 436 -7.49 3.03 27.09
N GLY A 437 -7.19 2.00 26.31
CA GLY A 437 -7.85 0.70 26.41
C GLY A 437 -9.37 0.66 26.16
N GLY A 438 -9.83 1.19 25.00
CA GLY A 438 -11.20 0.98 24.58
C GLY A 438 -11.26 1.02 23.05
N ALA A 439 -11.38 -0.13 22.42
CA ALA A 439 -11.60 -0.23 20.99
C ALA A 439 -12.88 0.53 20.61
N SER A 440 -12.77 1.53 19.73
CA SER A 440 -13.92 2.22 19.15
C SER A 440 -14.72 1.26 18.29
N THR A 441 -15.97 0.99 18.68
CA THR A 441 -16.86 0.03 18.05
C THR A 441 -17.42 0.48 16.70
N LEU A 442 -17.24 1.73 16.29
CA LEU A 442 -17.83 2.29 15.06
C LEU A 442 -16.94 2.18 13.80
N ALA A 443 -15.61 2.15 13.95
CA ALA A 443 -14.70 1.89 12.83
C ALA A 443 -14.48 0.38 12.58
N ALA A 444 -14.78 -0.46 13.58
CA ALA A 444 -14.71 -1.91 13.46
C ALA A 444 -15.82 -2.49 12.57
N ASP A 445 -16.91 -1.76 12.34
CA ASP A 445 -18.10 -2.22 11.60
C ASP A 445 -18.12 -1.76 10.13
N ALA A 446 -17.09 -1.08 9.63
CA ALA A 446 -17.02 -0.71 8.22
C ALA A 446 -16.71 -1.94 7.34
N PRO A 447 -17.42 -2.17 6.20
CA PRO A 447 -17.20 -3.32 5.32
C PRO A 447 -15.75 -3.49 4.89
N ALA A 448 -15.06 -2.40 4.56
CA ALA A 448 -13.65 -2.39 4.19
C ALA A 448 -12.72 -2.84 5.34
N SER A 449 -13.06 -2.52 6.59
CA SER A 449 -12.33 -2.98 7.78
C SER A 449 -12.43 -4.51 7.92
N HIS A 450 -13.65 -5.04 7.78
CA HIS A 450 -13.89 -6.49 7.82
C HIS A 450 -13.19 -7.22 6.68
N VAL A 451 -13.21 -6.69 5.45
CA VAL A 451 -12.50 -7.27 4.30
C VAL A 451 -11.00 -7.31 4.52
N ARG A 452 -10.41 -6.22 5.03
CA ARG A 452 -8.97 -6.15 5.32
C ARG A 452 -8.56 -7.16 6.39
N LYS A 453 -9.30 -7.20 7.50
CA LYS A 453 -9.06 -8.17 8.58
C LYS A 453 -9.24 -9.60 8.08
N ALA A 454 -10.27 -9.85 7.26
CA ALA A 454 -10.50 -11.15 6.65
C ALA A 454 -9.33 -11.61 5.77
N ARG A 455 -8.77 -10.72 4.95
CA ARG A 455 -7.59 -11.02 4.13
C ARG A 455 -6.36 -11.34 5.00
N GLN A 456 -6.16 -10.60 6.06
CA GLN A 456 -5.10 -10.85 7.03
C GLN A 456 -5.25 -12.21 7.72
N GLU A 457 -6.49 -12.58 8.12
CA GLU A 457 -6.78 -13.89 8.68
C GLU A 457 -6.58 -15.02 7.65
N LEU A 458 -6.94 -14.77 6.39
CA LEU A 458 -6.78 -15.73 5.30
C LEU A 458 -5.30 -15.97 4.97
N SER A 459 -4.50 -14.93 4.88
CA SER A 459 -3.05 -15.04 4.67
C SER A 459 -2.33 -15.73 5.84
N ALA A 460 -2.87 -15.62 7.05
CA ALA A 460 -2.39 -16.34 8.23
C ALA A 460 -2.91 -17.79 8.33
N GLY A 461 -3.58 -18.32 7.27
CA GLY A 461 -4.16 -19.66 7.27
C GLY A 461 -5.38 -19.86 8.18
N ARG A 462 -5.86 -18.80 8.83
CA ARG A 462 -7.01 -18.86 9.75
C ARG A 462 -8.33 -18.69 9.00
N THR A 463 -8.68 -19.70 8.21
CA THR A 463 -9.83 -19.69 7.29
C THR A 463 -11.18 -19.45 7.96
N ASP A 464 -11.39 -19.93 9.21
CA ASP A 464 -12.64 -19.70 9.94
C ASP A 464 -12.79 -18.25 10.42
N ALA A 465 -11.69 -17.63 10.85
CA ALA A 465 -11.67 -16.23 11.21
C ALA A 465 -11.87 -15.33 9.98
N ALA A 466 -11.23 -15.66 8.86
CA ALA A 466 -11.40 -14.96 7.60
C ALA A 466 -12.86 -15.02 7.10
N GLU A 467 -13.48 -16.20 7.11
CA GLU A 467 -14.88 -16.37 6.73
C GLU A 467 -15.80 -15.48 7.58
N LYS A 468 -15.60 -15.48 8.89
CA LYS A 468 -16.39 -14.66 9.83
C LYS A 468 -16.33 -13.18 9.46
N GLU A 469 -15.16 -12.69 9.18
CA GLU A 469 -14.94 -11.29 8.84
C GLU A 469 -15.49 -10.95 7.44
N PHE A 470 -15.30 -11.81 6.41
CA PHE A 470 -15.93 -11.57 5.11
C PHE A 470 -17.45 -11.57 5.19
N ARG A 471 -18.05 -12.46 5.98
CA ARG A 471 -19.51 -12.44 6.22
C ARG A 471 -19.96 -11.21 6.98
N ALA A 472 -19.16 -10.70 7.92
CA ALA A 472 -19.45 -9.45 8.59
C ALA A 472 -19.44 -8.27 7.61
N ALA A 473 -18.50 -8.24 6.66
CA ALA A 473 -18.51 -7.26 5.57
C ALA A 473 -19.79 -7.33 4.72
N LEU A 474 -20.24 -8.55 4.33
CA LEU A 474 -21.47 -8.73 3.56
C LEU A 474 -22.74 -8.44 4.34
N ALA A 475 -22.73 -8.57 5.66
CA ALA A 475 -23.85 -8.18 6.51
C ALA A 475 -24.10 -6.67 6.49
N VAL A 476 -23.03 -5.88 6.34
CA VAL A 476 -23.10 -4.41 6.23
C VAL A 476 -23.31 -3.98 4.77
N GLU A 477 -22.61 -4.61 3.82
CA GLU A 477 -22.66 -4.32 2.39
C GLU A 477 -22.82 -5.61 1.59
N PRO A 478 -24.06 -6.06 1.32
CA PRO A 478 -24.33 -7.32 0.61
C PRO A 478 -23.73 -7.38 -0.81
N ALA A 479 -23.49 -6.24 -1.45
CA ALA A 479 -22.89 -6.14 -2.78
C ALA A 479 -21.39 -5.81 -2.73
N ASN A 480 -20.65 -6.33 -1.74
CA ASN A 480 -19.20 -6.13 -1.66
C ASN A 480 -18.45 -7.21 -2.45
N ALA A 481 -17.98 -6.85 -3.66
CA ALA A 481 -17.27 -7.76 -4.55
C ALA A 481 -16.01 -8.37 -3.91
N ALA A 482 -15.28 -7.59 -3.10
CA ALA A 482 -14.04 -8.05 -2.45
C ALA A 482 -14.32 -9.09 -1.35
N ALA A 483 -15.45 -8.96 -0.64
CA ALA A 483 -15.86 -9.93 0.36
C ALA A 483 -16.33 -11.25 -0.29
N HIS A 484 -17.10 -11.20 -1.37
CA HIS A 484 -17.49 -12.38 -2.14
C HIS A 484 -16.27 -13.10 -2.73
N ARG A 485 -15.32 -12.36 -3.30
CA ARG A 485 -14.05 -12.92 -3.76
C ARG A 485 -13.33 -13.66 -2.62
N GLY A 486 -13.18 -12.99 -1.46
CA GLY A 486 -12.51 -13.58 -0.31
C GLY A 486 -13.19 -14.83 0.22
N LEU A 487 -14.53 -14.89 0.24
CA LEU A 487 -15.26 -16.13 0.56
C LEU A 487 -15.01 -17.23 -0.47
N GLY A 488 -14.93 -16.89 -1.75
CA GLY A 488 -14.55 -17.83 -2.80
C GLY A 488 -13.15 -18.43 -2.58
N GLU A 489 -12.18 -17.65 -2.13
CA GLU A 489 -10.85 -18.14 -1.74
C GLU A 489 -10.89 -19.02 -0.49
N VAL A 490 -11.65 -18.64 0.53
CA VAL A 490 -11.87 -19.46 1.74
C VAL A 490 -12.48 -20.82 1.40
N ASP A 491 -13.53 -20.83 0.58
CA ASP A 491 -14.22 -22.07 0.21
C ASP A 491 -13.35 -22.97 -0.67
N ARG A 492 -12.55 -22.38 -1.57
CA ARG A 492 -11.55 -23.12 -2.34
C ARG A 492 -10.52 -23.77 -1.41
N ASN A 493 -9.95 -23.03 -0.46
CA ASN A 493 -8.96 -23.57 0.49
C ASN A 493 -9.52 -24.69 1.38
N ARG A 494 -10.83 -24.72 1.57
CA ARG A 494 -11.54 -25.81 2.29
C ARG A 494 -11.97 -26.97 1.39
N GLY A 495 -11.70 -26.90 0.11
CA GLY A 495 -12.15 -27.91 -0.85
C GLY A 495 -13.64 -27.82 -1.21
N LYS A 496 -14.35 -26.77 -0.82
CA LYS A 496 -15.76 -26.53 -1.14
C LYS A 496 -15.90 -25.84 -2.50
N MET A 497 -15.50 -26.55 -3.55
CA MET A 497 -15.33 -25.96 -4.88
C MET A 497 -16.62 -25.37 -5.48
N ASP A 498 -17.78 -26.00 -5.25
CA ASP A 498 -19.06 -25.48 -5.76
C ASP A 498 -19.51 -24.20 -5.05
N ASP A 499 -19.21 -24.05 -3.74
CA ASP A 499 -19.45 -22.82 -3.00
C ASP A 499 -18.48 -21.72 -3.44
N ALA A 500 -17.20 -22.07 -3.65
CA ALA A 500 -16.21 -21.15 -4.22
C ALA A 500 -16.67 -20.58 -5.59
N VAL A 501 -17.20 -21.42 -6.48
CA VAL A 501 -17.75 -20.97 -7.77
C VAL A 501 -18.89 -19.98 -7.57
N LYS A 502 -19.82 -20.25 -6.64
CA LYS A 502 -20.95 -19.34 -6.37
C LYS A 502 -20.49 -17.97 -5.92
N GLU A 503 -19.59 -17.94 -4.94
CA GLU A 503 -19.07 -16.70 -4.38
C GLU A 503 -18.26 -15.89 -5.41
N LEU A 504 -17.42 -16.58 -6.22
CA LEU A 504 -16.66 -15.91 -7.28
C LEU A 504 -17.57 -15.38 -8.40
N LEU A 505 -18.65 -16.08 -8.75
CA LEU A 505 -19.62 -15.57 -9.71
C LEU A 505 -20.37 -14.36 -9.14
N ALA A 506 -20.78 -14.38 -7.87
CA ALA A 506 -21.37 -13.22 -7.20
C ALA A 506 -20.42 -12.01 -7.22
N SER A 507 -19.13 -12.23 -6.95
CA SER A 507 -18.11 -11.18 -7.09
C SER A 507 -18.04 -10.61 -8.51
N LEU A 508 -18.12 -11.47 -9.55
CA LEU A 508 -18.07 -11.05 -10.95
C LEU A 508 -19.35 -10.36 -11.42
N GLU A 509 -20.51 -10.70 -10.86
CA GLU A 509 -21.78 -9.99 -11.12
C GLU A 509 -21.74 -8.55 -10.61
N ILE A 510 -21.08 -8.34 -9.45
CA ILE A 510 -20.91 -7.01 -8.87
C ILE A 510 -19.79 -6.28 -9.62
N ARG A 511 -18.65 -6.93 -9.85
CA ARG A 511 -17.48 -6.36 -10.53
C ARG A 511 -16.72 -7.40 -11.31
N ASP A 512 -16.68 -7.24 -12.64
CA ASP A 512 -15.90 -8.10 -13.52
C ASP A 512 -14.41 -7.73 -13.47
N SER A 513 -13.55 -8.67 -13.05
CA SER A 513 -12.11 -8.47 -12.94
C SER A 513 -11.31 -9.66 -13.45
N ALA A 514 -10.14 -9.39 -14.04
CA ALA A 514 -9.23 -10.43 -14.55
C ALA A 514 -8.76 -11.37 -13.44
N GLU A 515 -8.55 -10.84 -12.26
CA GLU A 515 -8.11 -11.56 -11.08
C GLU A 515 -9.16 -12.58 -10.60
N VAL A 516 -10.41 -12.17 -10.44
CA VAL A 516 -11.51 -13.07 -10.03
C VAL A 516 -11.79 -14.11 -11.11
N ARG A 517 -11.71 -13.74 -12.40
CA ARG A 517 -11.85 -14.71 -13.50
C ARG A 517 -10.74 -15.75 -13.52
N THR A 518 -9.50 -15.33 -13.21
CA THR A 518 -8.35 -16.25 -13.12
C THR A 518 -8.52 -17.19 -11.93
N LEU A 519 -8.96 -16.69 -10.78
CA LEU A 519 -9.27 -17.50 -9.62
C LEU A 519 -10.40 -18.51 -9.91
N LEU A 520 -11.47 -18.08 -10.56
CA LEU A 520 -12.56 -18.95 -10.99
C LEU A 520 -12.08 -20.02 -11.98
N ALA A 521 -11.16 -19.67 -12.89
CA ALA A 521 -10.54 -20.61 -13.80
C ALA A 521 -9.73 -21.68 -13.05
N LYS A 522 -8.99 -21.31 -12.01
CA LYS A 522 -8.29 -22.27 -11.14
C LYS A 522 -9.27 -23.22 -10.44
N VAL A 523 -10.36 -22.70 -9.87
CA VAL A 523 -11.42 -23.51 -9.24
C VAL A 523 -12.03 -24.49 -10.24
N TYR A 524 -12.29 -24.06 -11.49
CA TYR A 524 -12.78 -24.98 -12.52
C TYR A 524 -11.78 -26.07 -12.91
N LEU A 525 -10.47 -25.78 -12.85
CA LEU A 525 -9.45 -26.82 -13.04
C LEU A 525 -9.49 -27.87 -11.93
N GLU A 526 -9.58 -27.45 -10.70
CA GLU A 526 -9.71 -28.34 -9.53
C GLU A 526 -10.99 -29.19 -9.60
N LEU A 527 -12.08 -28.63 -10.15
CA LEU A 527 -13.31 -29.36 -10.49
C LEU A 527 -13.19 -30.25 -11.74
N LYS A 528 -12.01 -30.37 -12.34
CA LYS A 528 -11.77 -31.13 -13.59
C LYS A 528 -12.65 -30.67 -14.77
N LYS A 529 -12.93 -29.36 -14.83
CA LYS A 529 -13.71 -28.72 -15.92
C LYS A 529 -12.80 -27.81 -16.78
N PRO A 530 -11.84 -28.37 -17.54
CA PRO A 530 -10.79 -27.58 -18.22
C PRO A 530 -11.32 -26.63 -19.31
N GLU A 531 -12.48 -26.93 -19.92
CA GLU A 531 -13.04 -26.04 -20.94
C GLU A 531 -13.64 -24.78 -20.31
N LEU A 532 -14.26 -24.88 -19.13
CA LEU A 532 -14.71 -23.70 -18.36
C LEU A 532 -13.53 -22.91 -17.85
N ALA A 533 -12.49 -23.56 -17.34
CA ALA A 533 -11.27 -22.90 -16.90
C ALA A 533 -10.63 -22.08 -18.03
N ARG A 534 -10.55 -22.67 -19.24
CA ARG A 534 -10.02 -21.97 -20.42
C ARG A 534 -10.86 -20.75 -20.80
N ALA A 535 -12.20 -20.90 -20.76
CA ALA A 535 -13.10 -19.81 -21.09
C ALA A 535 -12.92 -18.63 -20.14
N GLU A 536 -12.81 -18.88 -18.82
CA GLU A 536 -12.61 -17.81 -17.84
C GLU A 536 -11.20 -17.20 -17.93
N ALA A 537 -10.14 -17.98 -18.13
CA ALA A 537 -8.79 -17.47 -18.35
C ALA A 537 -8.71 -16.60 -19.64
N ALA A 538 -9.40 -17.00 -20.70
CA ALA A 538 -9.49 -16.18 -21.91
C ALA A 538 -10.25 -14.86 -21.70
N LYS A 539 -11.32 -14.87 -20.89
CA LYS A 539 -12.03 -13.66 -20.50
C LYS A 539 -11.15 -12.75 -19.63
N ALA A 540 -10.38 -13.32 -18.70
CA ALA A 540 -9.40 -12.58 -17.90
C ALA A 540 -8.40 -11.84 -18.78
N LEU A 541 -7.85 -12.49 -19.82
CA LEU A 541 -6.92 -11.86 -20.77
C LEU A 541 -7.58 -10.85 -21.72
N LYS A 542 -8.89 -10.92 -21.94
CA LYS A 542 -9.62 -9.84 -22.63
C LYS A 542 -9.73 -8.59 -21.79
N LEU A 543 -9.88 -8.73 -20.47
CA LEU A 543 -9.93 -7.62 -19.52
C LEU A 543 -8.53 -7.04 -19.26
N ALA A 544 -7.54 -7.92 -19.11
CA ALA A 544 -6.15 -7.54 -18.84
C ALA A 544 -5.19 -8.40 -19.71
N PRO A 545 -4.81 -7.95 -20.92
CA PRO A 545 -4.01 -8.74 -21.87
C PRO A 545 -2.62 -9.13 -21.35
N ASN A 546 -2.09 -8.42 -20.37
CA ASN A 546 -0.78 -8.68 -19.77
C ASN A 546 -0.82 -9.39 -18.40
N TYR A 547 -1.99 -9.84 -17.96
CA TYR A 547 -2.11 -10.54 -16.68
C TYR A 547 -1.39 -11.90 -16.73
N ALA A 548 -0.22 -11.96 -16.09
CA ALA A 548 0.74 -13.06 -16.21
C ALA A 548 0.12 -14.40 -15.79
N GLU A 549 -0.62 -14.42 -14.69
CA GLU A 549 -1.21 -15.61 -14.11
C GLU A 549 -2.27 -16.27 -15.04
N ALA A 550 -3.08 -15.44 -15.71
CA ALA A 550 -4.04 -15.93 -16.71
C ALA A 550 -3.34 -16.46 -17.98
N LYS A 551 -2.20 -15.84 -18.38
CA LYS A 551 -1.39 -16.33 -19.49
C LYS A 551 -0.82 -17.72 -19.20
N GLN A 552 -0.16 -17.87 -18.05
CA GLN A 552 0.43 -19.14 -17.62
C GLN A 552 -0.63 -20.24 -17.52
N LEU A 553 -1.79 -19.91 -16.95
CA LEU A 553 -2.90 -20.85 -16.83
C LEU A 553 -3.42 -21.30 -18.21
N LEU A 554 -3.56 -20.37 -19.15
CA LEU A 554 -4.02 -20.69 -20.50
C LEU A 554 -3.00 -21.53 -21.26
N GLU A 555 -1.71 -21.24 -21.15
CA GLU A 555 -0.63 -22.02 -21.72
C GLU A 555 -0.59 -23.46 -21.15
N HIS A 556 -0.70 -23.59 -19.83
CA HIS A 556 -0.81 -24.90 -19.18
C HIS A 556 -1.97 -25.72 -19.73
N LEU A 557 -3.16 -25.11 -19.88
CA LEU A 557 -4.35 -25.73 -20.42
C LEU A 557 -4.23 -26.12 -21.91
N GLN A 558 -3.46 -25.35 -22.68
CA GLN A 558 -3.18 -25.66 -24.09
C GLN A 558 -2.22 -26.85 -24.22
N ASN A 559 -1.15 -26.85 -23.43
CA ASN A 559 -0.15 -27.91 -23.42
C ASN A 559 -0.73 -29.24 -22.97
N SER A 560 -1.58 -29.24 -21.93
CA SER A 560 -2.29 -30.44 -21.45
C SER A 560 -3.19 -31.05 -22.51
N ARG A 561 -3.86 -30.22 -23.33
CA ARG A 561 -4.69 -30.69 -24.45
C ARG A 561 -3.87 -31.27 -25.60
N ALA A 562 -2.71 -30.67 -25.88
CA ALA A 562 -1.79 -31.16 -26.91
C ALA A 562 -1.21 -32.53 -26.53
N ALA A 563 -0.89 -32.73 -25.26
CA ALA A 563 -0.42 -34.01 -24.73
C ALA A 563 -1.51 -35.10 -24.80
N ALA A 564 -2.76 -34.75 -24.49
CA ALA A 564 -3.89 -35.68 -24.57
C ALA A 564 -4.31 -36.06 -26.01
N LYS A 565 -3.89 -35.29 -27.02
CA LYS A 565 -4.18 -35.52 -28.44
C LYS A 565 -3.11 -36.32 -29.20
N LYS A 566 -1.95 -36.64 -28.58
CA LYS A 566 -0.98 -37.57 -29.20
C LYS A 566 -1.53 -38.97 -29.12
N PRO A 567 -1.92 -39.61 -30.27
CA PRO A 567 -2.34 -41.03 -30.26
C PRO A 567 -1.13 -41.87 -29.89
N GLY A 568 -1.32 -42.78 -28.93
CA GLY A 568 -0.32 -43.77 -28.59
C GLY A 568 0.17 -44.44 -29.87
N GLY A 569 1.45 -44.19 -30.21
CA GLY A 569 2.11 -44.91 -31.28
C GLY A 569 2.18 -46.38 -30.93
N GLY A 570 1.32 -47.17 -31.55
CA GLY A 570 1.47 -48.60 -31.53
C GLY A 570 2.81 -48.95 -32.13
N ALA A 571 3.61 -49.66 -31.38
CA ALA A 571 4.77 -50.38 -31.94
C ALA A 571 4.28 -51.66 -32.63
N PRO A 572 4.90 -52.07 -33.70
CA PRO A 572 4.57 -53.29 -34.41
C PRO A 572 4.92 -54.55 -33.62
#